data_12290cab4c5f9156479647df6f8cc43c
#
_entry.id   12290cab4c5f9156479647df6f8cc43c
#
_cell.length_a   1.000
_cell.length_b   1.000
_cell.length_c   1.000
_cell.angle_alpha   90.00
_cell.angle_beta   90.00
_cell.angle_gamma   90.00
#
_symmetry.space_group_name_H-M   'P 1'
#
loop_
_entity.id
_entity.type
_entity.pdbx_description
1 polymer ?
#
loop_
_entity_poly.entity_id
_entity_poly.type
_entity_poly.pdbx_seq_one_letter_code
_entity_poly.pdbx_strand_id
1 'polypeptide(L)'
;MRFNFRGIGRSQGEFDHGAGELSDAATALDWLQSLKPDSRGCWIAGYSFGAWVGMQLLMRRPEIESFISIAPQPNIYDFSFLAPCPSSGLVIHGTQDKVCPPQYVKELVTKLN
;
A
#
# COMPACT_ATOMS: atom_id res chain seq x y z
N MET A 1 4.54 -11.10 6.76
CA MET A 1 3.69 -10.62 7.88
C MET A 1 2.47 -9.92 7.36
N ARG A 2 1.37 -10.06 8.04
CA ARG A 2 0.16 -9.23 7.81
C ARG A 2 -0.38 -8.74 9.14
N PHE A 3 -1.05 -7.60 9.13
CA PHE A 3 -1.62 -7.01 10.34
C PHE A 3 -2.89 -6.24 10.01
N ASN A 4 -3.72 -6.02 11.01
CA ASN A 4 -4.90 -5.17 10.90
C ASN A 4 -4.55 -3.73 11.25
N PHE A 5 -5.11 -2.78 10.49
CA PHE A 5 -4.97 -1.37 10.82
C PHE A 5 -5.61 -1.05 12.19
N ARG A 6 -5.19 0.08 12.76
CA ARG A 6 -5.75 0.57 14.02
C ARG A 6 -7.28 0.61 13.96
N GLY A 7 -7.92 0.19 15.03
CA GLY A 7 -9.37 0.15 15.12
C GLY A 7 -10.04 -1.00 14.38
N ILE A 8 -9.28 -1.87 13.70
CA ILE A 8 -9.81 -3.01 12.95
C ILE A 8 -9.49 -4.30 13.68
N GLY A 9 -10.47 -5.20 13.77
CA GLY A 9 -10.32 -6.47 14.47
C GLY A 9 -9.94 -6.24 15.93
N ARG A 10 -8.83 -6.83 16.37
CA ARG A 10 -8.31 -6.67 17.74
C ARG A 10 -7.28 -5.58 17.86
N SER A 11 -6.96 -4.87 16.80
CA SER A 11 -6.02 -3.76 16.86
C SER A 11 -6.66 -2.59 17.60
N GLN A 12 -5.88 -1.99 18.48
CA GLN A 12 -6.31 -0.85 19.28
C GLN A 12 -6.25 0.44 18.45
N GLY A 13 -6.78 1.52 19.05
CA GLY A 13 -6.75 2.83 18.42
C GLY A 13 -7.97 3.10 17.55
N GLU A 14 -7.92 4.21 16.86
CA GLU A 14 -9.00 4.69 16.01
C GLU A 14 -8.49 5.05 14.62
N PHE A 15 -9.36 4.94 13.63
CA PHE A 15 -9.07 5.33 12.26
C PHE A 15 -8.53 6.77 12.20
N ASP A 16 -7.40 6.97 11.52
CA ASP A 16 -6.70 8.26 11.47
C ASP A 16 -6.44 8.72 10.02
N HIS A 17 -7.37 8.43 9.13
CA HIS A 17 -7.39 8.94 7.75
C HIS A 17 -6.11 8.68 6.93
N GLY A 18 -5.35 7.67 7.30
CA GLY A 18 -4.15 7.25 6.61
C GLY A 18 -2.84 7.68 7.25
N ALA A 19 -2.80 8.82 7.95
CA ALA A 19 -1.56 9.30 8.56
C ALA A 19 -1.08 8.38 9.68
N GLY A 20 -1.97 8.05 10.63
CA GLY A 20 -1.65 7.12 11.71
C GLY A 20 -1.41 5.71 11.20
N GLU A 21 -2.21 5.27 10.24
CA GLU A 21 -2.06 3.95 9.63
C GLU A 21 -0.72 3.80 8.92
N LEU A 22 -0.25 4.85 8.24
CA LEU A 22 1.07 4.84 7.61
C LEU A 22 2.19 4.73 8.65
N SER A 23 2.08 5.47 9.75
CA SER A 23 3.03 5.38 10.86
C SER A 23 3.04 3.98 11.48
N ASP A 24 1.87 3.38 11.65
CA ASP A 24 1.74 2.01 12.15
C ASP A 24 2.39 1.00 11.21
N ALA A 25 2.20 1.17 9.90
CA ALA A 25 2.79 0.29 8.89
C ALA A 25 4.32 0.40 8.91
N ALA A 26 4.86 1.60 9.04
CA ALA A 26 6.32 1.80 9.16
C ALA A 26 6.87 1.11 10.41
N THR A 27 6.17 1.22 11.54
CA THR A 27 6.55 0.55 12.78
C THR A 27 6.50 -0.98 12.63
N ALA A 28 5.47 -1.49 11.96
CA ALA A 28 5.35 -2.92 11.69
C ALA A 28 6.51 -3.42 10.82
N LEU A 29 6.91 -2.64 9.82
CA LEU A 29 8.05 -2.98 8.98
C LEU A 29 9.36 -2.98 9.78
N ASP A 30 9.58 -1.98 10.63
CA ASP A 30 10.75 -1.94 11.52
C ASP A 30 10.83 -3.17 12.41
N TRP A 31 9.70 -3.57 12.99
CA TRP A 31 9.61 -4.75 13.82
C TRP A 31 9.95 -6.02 13.03
N LEU A 32 9.37 -6.16 11.84
CA LEU A 32 9.63 -7.32 10.98
C LEU A 32 11.11 -7.40 10.60
N GLN A 33 11.73 -6.29 10.25
CA GLN A 33 13.14 -6.23 9.91
C GLN A 33 14.02 -6.62 11.09
N SER A 34 13.62 -6.26 12.32
CA SER A 34 14.37 -6.66 13.53
C SER A 34 14.31 -8.17 13.78
N LEU A 35 13.22 -8.82 13.36
CA LEU A 35 13.07 -10.28 13.49
C LEU A 35 13.77 -11.04 12.37
N LYS A 36 13.96 -10.44 11.21
CA LYS A 36 14.49 -11.08 10.00
C LYS A 36 15.62 -10.24 9.40
N PRO A 37 16.71 -9.99 10.14
CA PRO A 37 17.78 -9.10 9.66
C PRO A 37 18.50 -9.63 8.43
N ASP A 38 18.46 -10.95 8.18
CA ASP A 38 19.11 -11.58 7.03
C ASP A 38 18.19 -11.68 5.81
N SER A 39 17.01 -11.09 5.85
CA SER A 39 16.08 -11.11 4.73
C SER A 39 16.67 -10.34 3.56
N ARG A 40 16.60 -10.93 2.35
CA ARG A 40 17.22 -10.36 1.14
C ARG A 40 16.28 -9.52 0.30
N GLY A 41 15.00 -9.53 0.61
CA GLY A 41 14.01 -8.77 -0.14
C GLY A 41 12.85 -8.38 0.74
N CYS A 42 12.20 -7.29 0.37
CA CYS A 42 11.00 -6.83 1.04
C CYS A 42 9.97 -6.43 0.00
N TRP A 43 8.79 -7.02 0.08
CA TRP A 43 7.66 -6.70 -0.79
C TRP A 43 6.51 -6.21 0.08
N ILE A 44 5.74 -5.28 -0.47
CA ILE A 44 4.55 -4.80 0.20
C ILE A 44 3.31 -5.16 -0.60
N ALA A 45 2.28 -5.63 0.09
CA ALA A 45 1.00 -5.92 -0.52
C ALA A 45 -0.10 -5.20 0.25
N GLY A 46 -1.02 -4.59 -0.45
CA GLY A 46 -2.14 -3.88 0.16
C GLY A 46 -3.42 -4.03 -0.63
N TYR A 47 -4.54 -4.01 0.07
CA TYR A 47 -5.87 -4.13 -0.50
C TYR A 47 -6.67 -2.86 -0.19
N SER A 48 -7.27 -2.24 -1.21
CA SER A 48 -8.14 -1.08 -1.08
C SER A 48 -7.45 0.08 -0.35
N PHE A 49 -7.90 0.46 0.83
CA PHE A 49 -7.25 1.45 1.68
C PHE A 49 -5.80 1.06 1.97
N GLY A 50 -5.55 -0.22 2.22
CA GLY A 50 -4.20 -0.75 2.46
C GLY A 50 -3.28 -0.62 1.25
N ALA A 51 -3.82 -0.64 0.03
CA ALA A 51 -3.03 -0.37 -1.16
C ALA A 51 -2.50 1.07 -1.16
N TRP A 52 -3.32 2.03 -0.76
CA TRP A 52 -2.92 3.43 -0.67
C TRP A 52 -1.86 3.66 0.41
N VAL A 53 -2.06 3.09 1.61
CA VAL A 53 -1.07 3.17 2.69
C VAL A 53 0.23 2.48 2.28
N GLY A 54 0.13 1.29 1.68
CA GLY A 54 1.29 0.52 1.25
C GLY A 54 2.13 1.24 0.22
N MET A 55 1.52 1.88 -0.76
CA MET A 55 2.26 2.63 -1.77
C MET A 55 2.92 3.88 -1.21
N GLN A 56 2.33 4.53 -0.22
CA GLN A 56 2.99 5.62 0.50
C GLN A 56 4.23 5.12 1.26
N LEU A 57 4.12 3.96 1.89
CA LEU A 57 5.26 3.35 2.58
C LEU A 57 6.38 2.99 1.59
N LEU A 58 6.01 2.43 0.44
CA LEU A 58 6.98 2.13 -0.64
C LEU A 58 7.82 3.35 -1.00
N MET A 59 7.19 4.50 -1.13
CA MET A 59 7.88 5.74 -1.50
C MET A 59 8.85 6.26 -0.44
N ARG A 60 8.65 5.85 0.81
CA ARG A 60 9.45 6.31 1.96
C ARG A 60 10.49 5.31 2.42
N ARG A 61 10.40 4.06 1.98
CA ARG A 61 11.24 2.97 2.46
C ARG A 61 11.90 2.28 1.27
N PRO A 62 13.11 2.70 0.90
CA PRO A 62 13.79 2.19 -0.31
C PRO A 62 14.13 0.71 -0.24
N GLU A 63 14.14 0.09 0.94
CA GLU A 63 14.33 -1.35 1.07
C GLU A 63 13.15 -2.17 0.54
N ILE A 64 11.98 -1.56 0.31
CA ILE A 64 10.84 -2.24 -0.32
C ILE A 64 11.10 -2.28 -1.82
N GLU A 65 11.28 -3.49 -2.36
CA GLU A 65 11.70 -3.71 -3.74
C GLU A 65 10.56 -3.74 -4.73
N SER A 66 9.41 -4.24 -4.30
CA SER A 66 8.25 -4.45 -5.18
C SER A 66 6.96 -4.38 -4.39
N PHE A 67 5.86 -4.26 -5.13
CA PHE A 67 4.54 -4.14 -4.52
C PHE A 67 3.49 -5.01 -5.22
N ILE A 68 2.44 -5.32 -4.48
CA ILE A 68 1.20 -5.87 -5.02
C ILE A 68 0.07 -4.99 -4.49
N SER A 69 -0.59 -4.25 -5.37
CA SER A 69 -1.73 -3.40 -5.03
C SER A 69 -3.01 -4.06 -5.53
N ILE A 70 -3.88 -4.42 -4.60
CA ILE A 70 -5.13 -5.10 -4.90
C ILE A 70 -6.28 -4.12 -4.73
N ALA A 71 -7.06 -3.93 -5.77
CA ALA A 71 -8.21 -3.03 -5.80
C ALA A 71 -7.88 -1.62 -5.29
N PRO A 72 -6.82 -0.96 -5.80
CA PRO A 72 -6.54 0.42 -5.42
C PRO A 72 -7.68 1.33 -5.88
N GLN A 73 -7.89 2.43 -5.16
CA GLN A 73 -9.03 3.32 -5.40
C GLN A 73 -8.55 4.75 -5.69
N PRO A 74 -7.92 5.00 -6.85
CA PRO A 74 -7.40 6.34 -7.17
C PRO A 74 -8.49 7.40 -7.39
N ASN A 75 -9.75 6.99 -7.50
CA ASN A 75 -10.89 7.90 -7.52
C ASN A 75 -11.30 8.39 -6.13
N ILE A 76 -10.81 7.73 -5.07
CA ILE A 76 -11.14 8.05 -3.66
C ILE A 76 -9.91 8.63 -2.95
N TYR A 77 -8.75 8.04 -3.18
CA TYR A 77 -7.49 8.44 -2.54
C TYR A 77 -6.54 9.02 -3.57
N ASP A 78 -5.76 10.00 -3.17
CA ASP A 78 -4.79 10.66 -4.05
C ASP A 78 -3.50 9.83 -4.17
N PHE A 79 -3.23 9.33 -5.39
CA PHE A 79 -2.04 8.58 -5.73
C PHE A 79 -1.00 9.40 -6.50
N SER A 80 -1.15 10.72 -6.56
CA SER A 80 -0.25 11.58 -7.36
C SER A 80 1.21 11.51 -6.92
N PHE A 81 1.47 11.10 -5.68
CA PHE A 81 2.83 10.94 -5.15
C PHE A 81 3.63 9.84 -5.86
N LEU A 82 2.97 8.96 -6.63
CA LEU A 82 3.61 7.81 -7.29
C LEU A 82 4.22 8.10 -8.66
N ALA A 83 4.16 9.30 -9.15
CA ALA A 83 4.67 9.63 -10.49
C ALA A 83 6.01 10.37 -10.40
N PRO A 84 7.17 9.76 -10.75
CA PRO A 84 7.32 8.37 -11.19
C PRO A 84 7.40 7.37 -10.04
N CYS A 85 7.00 6.13 -10.30
CA CYS A 85 7.12 5.05 -9.32
C CYS A 85 8.53 4.44 -9.37
N PRO A 86 9.23 4.34 -8.23
CA PRO A 86 10.61 3.85 -8.21
C PRO A 86 10.75 2.34 -8.34
N SER A 87 9.66 1.59 -8.19
CA SER A 87 9.69 0.14 -8.14
C SER A 87 8.70 -0.48 -9.11
N SER A 88 8.98 -1.70 -9.52
CA SER A 88 8.04 -2.50 -10.30
C SER A 88 7.12 -3.29 -9.37
N GLY A 89 5.94 -3.62 -9.84
CA GLY A 89 4.99 -4.39 -9.07
C GLY A 89 3.80 -4.84 -9.88
N LEU A 90 2.76 -5.29 -9.18
CA LEU A 90 1.55 -5.81 -9.77
C LEU A 90 0.34 -5.07 -9.22
N VAL A 91 -0.54 -4.64 -10.11
CA VAL A 91 -1.84 -4.07 -9.75
C VAL A 91 -2.93 -5.06 -10.18
N ILE A 92 -3.77 -5.45 -9.24
CA ILE A 92 -4.88 -6.38 -9.49
C ILE A 92 -6.17 -5.63 -9.22
N HIS A 93 -7.09 -5.66 -10.19
CA HIS A 93 -8.36 -4.95 -10.06
C HIS A 93 -9.48 -5.70 -10.77
N GLY A 94 -10.67 -5.73 -10.14
CA GLY A 94 -11.84 -6.37 -10.73
C GLY A 94 -12.42 -5.55 -11.87
N THR A 95 -12.77 -6.21 -12.98
CA THR A 95 -13.34 -5.55 -14.15
C THR A 95 -14.75 -5.02 -13.91
N GLN A 96 -15.42 -5.51 -12.88
CA GLN A 96 -16.79 -5.10 -12.50
C GLN A 96 -16.83 -4.40 -11.14
N ASP A 97 -15.72 -3.84 -10.70
CA ASP A 97 -15.65 -3.09 -9.45
C ASP A 97 -16.47 -1.81 -9.61
N LYS A 98 -17.48 -1.64 -8.75
CA LYS A 98 -18.37 -0.47 -8.78
C LYS A 98 -17.92 0.65 -7.85
N VAL A 99 -17.11 0.35 -6.86
CA VAL A 99 -16.55 1.35 -5.94
C VAL A 99 -15.47 2.17 -6.66
N CYS A 100 -14.59 1.47 -7.38
CA CYS A 100 -13.61 2.11 -8.24
C CYS A 100 -13.68 1.48 -9.63
N PRO A 101 -14.35 2.13 -10.58
CA PRO A 101 -14.41 1.62 -11.95
C PRO A 101 -13.00 1.39 -12.54
N PRO A 102 -12.79 0.32 -13.33
CA PRO A 102 -11.46 -0.06 -13.82
C PRO A 102 -10.72 1.03 -14.58
N GLN A 103 -11.44 1.94 -15.23
CA GLN A 103 -10.82 3.04 -15.98
C GLN A 103 -9.89 3.89 -15.12
N TYR A 104 -10.23 4.13 -13.85
CA TYR A 104 -9.40 4.92 -12.94
C TYR A 104 -8.09 4.21 -12.62
N VAL A 105 -8.14 2.89 -12.50
CA VAL A 105 -6.94 2.08 -12.25
C VAL A 105 -6.05 2.04 -13.49
N LYS A 106 -6.63 1.96 -14.68
CA LYS A 106 -5.87 2.02 -15.94
C LYS A 106 -5.14 3.36 -16.08
N GLU A 107 -5.80 4.45 -15.73
CA GLU A 107 -5.18 5.79 -15.74
C GLU A 107 -4.01 5.86 -14.75
N LEU A 108 -4.19 5.30 -13.55
CA LEU A 108 -3.13 5.25 -12.54
C LEU A 108 -1.92 4.48 -13.07
N VAL A 109 -2.13 3.29 -13.61
CA VAL A 109 -1.05 2.44 -14.14
C VAL A 109 -0.27 3.16 -15.24
N THR A 110 -0.95 3.89 -16.10
CA THR A 110 -0.30 4.69 -17.15
C THR A 110 0.66 5.73 -16.55
N LYS A 111 0.30 6.33 -15.43
CA LYS A 111 1.13 7.34 -14.75
C LYS A 111 2.31 6.76 -13.98
N LEU A 112 2.30 5.47 -13.68
CA LEU A 112 3.39 4.83 -12.93
C LEU A 112 4.64 4.59 -13.78
N ASN A 113 4.50 4.61 -15.07
CA ASN A 113 5.60 4.39 -16.02
C ASN A 113 6.38 5.68 -16.32
#